data_f961e5df8ae33006b9d2069d924d9703
#
_entry.id   f961e5df8ae33006b9d2069d924d9703
#
_cell.length_a   1.000
_cell.length_b   1.000
_cell.length_c   1.000
_cell.angle_alpha   90.00
_cell.angle_beta   90.00
_cell.angle_gamma   90.00
#
_symmetry.space_group_name_H-M   'P 1'
#
loop_
_entity.id
_entity.type
_entity.pdbx_description
1 polymer ?
#
loop_
_entity_poly.entity_id
_entity_poly.type
_entity_poly.pdbx_seq_one_letter_code
_entity_poly.pdbx_strand_id
1 'polypeptide(L)'
;LDAGITFARSHDAHLDVLCLGIDRVQTGYYYVGAAPIAPIMVQETLDQAGKDAHAVEAAVRARLAAEDIRWAVDTAIAQLGAFGGEVGRLARFADLVLVPQPYGKNAAPEQEAILEAALFDGRAPALVLPADQPNATYGKRVVIAWNQSDEAMAAIRAALPLLKTASLVDVAVIAPPSHGPERSDPG
;
A
#
# COMPACT_ATOMS: atom_id res chain seq x y z
N LEU A 1 -7.37 5.14 7.24
CA LEU A 1 -8.67 4.50 7.05
C LEU A 1 -9.67 5.45 6.37
N ASP A 2 -9.85 6.69 6.86
CA ASP A 2 -10.86 7.63 6.34
C ASP A 2 -10.70 7.94 4.84
N ALA A 3 -9.47 8.07 4.36
CA ALA A 3 -9.21 8.22 2.93
C ALA A 3 -9.69 7.00 2.12
N GLY A 4 -9.48 5.78 2.63
CA GLY A 4 -9.98 4.55 2.01
C GLY A 4 -11.51 4.50 1.98
N ILE A 5 -12.17 4.89 3.07
CA ILE A 5 -13.64 5.00 3.15
C ILE A 5 -14.17 5.99 2.11
N THR A 6 -13.54 7.17 2.03
CA THR A 6 -13.91 8.21 1.06
C THR A 6 -13.72 7.72 -0.37
N PHE A 7 -12.61 7.03 -0.65
CA PHE A 7 -12.34 6.45 -1.96
C PHE A 7 -13.37 5.38 -2.32
N ALA A 8 -13.63 4.42 -1.43
CA ALA A 8 -14.59 3.34 -1.65
C ALA A 8 -16.00 3.90 -1.93
N ARG A 9 -16.43 4.89 -1.16
CA ARG A 9 -17.74 5.55 -1.36
C ARG A 9 -17.82 6.25 -2.72
N SER A 10 -16.78 6.96 -3.13
CA SER A 10 -16.79 7.74 -4.38
C SER A 10 -16.71 6.87 -5.64
N HIS A 11 -16.27 5.61 -5.52
CA HIS A 11 -16.08 4.68 -6.64
C HIS A 11 -17.00 3.43 -6.56
N ASP A 12 -17.94 3.39 -5.60
CA ASP A 12 -18.78 2.21 -5.32
C ASP A 12 -17.93 0.93 -5.15
N ALA A 13 -16.78 1.07 -4.51
CA ALA A 13 -15.82 -0.02 -4.35
C ALA A 13 -16.08 -0.84 -3.08
N HIS A 14 -15.62 -2.08 -3.06
CA HIS A 14 -15.46 -2.87 -1.83
C HIS A 14 -14.13 -2.51 -1.18
N LEU A 15 -14.15 -2.25 0.12
CA LEU A 15 -12.97 -1.91 0.90
C LEU A 15 -12.51 -3.10 1.75
N ASP A 16 -11.44 -3.77 1.31
CA ASP A 16 -10.76 -4.77 2.14
C ASP A 16 -9.66 -4.11 2.98
N VAL A 17 -9.70 -4.29 4.28
CA VAL A 17 -8.70 -3.73 5.21
C VAL A 17 -7.89 -4.85 5.84
N LEU A 18 -6.57 -4.83 5.62
CA LEU A 18 -5.64 -5.73 6.27
C LEU A 18 -5.04 -5.09 7.52
N CYS A 19 -5.32 -5.67 8.68
CA CYS A 19 -4.72 -5.30 9.97
C CYS A 19 -3.49 -6.17 10.23
N LEU A 20 -2.30 -5.57 10.19
CA LEU A 20 -1.04 -6.28 10.36
C LEU A 20 -0.52 -6.16 11.79
N GLY A 21 -0.31 -7.31 12.44
CA GLY A 21 0.54 -7.43 13.63
C GLY A 21 1.99 -7.66 13.21
N ILE A 22 2.89 -6.84 13.74
CA ILE A 22 4.29 -6.88 13.34
C ILE A 22 5.08 -7.64 14.39
N ASP A 23 5.52 -8.84 14.03
CA ASP A 23 6.50 -9.56 14.83
C ASP A 23 7.88 -8.93 14.66
N ARG A 24 8.35 -8.29 15.74
CA ARG A 24 9.64 -7.57 15.76
C ARG A 24 10.82 -8.45 16.12
N VAL A 25 10.64 -9.78 16.23
CA VAL A 25 11.74 -10.70 16.43
C VAL A 25 12.64 -10.73 15.20
N GLN A 26 13.83 -10.17 15.34
CA GLN A 26 14.85 -10.25 14.30
C GLN A 26 15.58 -11.58 14.43
N THR A 27 15.25 -12.55 13.62
CA THR A 27 15.87 -13.87 13.60
C THR A 27 17.31 -13.89 13.03
N GLY A 28 17.80 -12.75 12.50
CA GLY A 28 19.09 -12.67 11.80
C GLY A 28 20.35 -12.47 12.65
N TYR A 29 20.24 -12.16 13.95
CA TYR A 29 21.41 -11.81 14.77
C TYR A 29 21.90 -12.92 15.70
N TYR A 30 21.53 -14.16 15.45
CA TYR A 30 21.79 -15.29 16.36
C TYR A 30 23.20 -15.91 16.30
N TYR A 31 24.13 -15.40 15.50
CA TYR A 31 25.37 -16.10 15.24
C TYR A 31 26.67 -15.44 15.71
N VAL A 32 26.62 -14.37 16.47
CA VAL A 32 27.87 -13.81 17.04
C VAL A 32 27.73 -13.69 18.56
N GLY A 33 27.96 -14.82 19.24
CA GLY A 33 28.28 -14.84 20.67
C GLY A 33 27.14 -14.49 21.66
N ALA A 34 25.91 -14.39 21.23
CA ALA A 34 24.76 -14.18 22.09
C ALA A 34 24.10 -15.52 22.45
N ALA A 35 23.66 -15.66 23.70
CA ALA A 35 22.84 -16.81 24.10
C ALA A 35 21.58 -16.89 23.23
N PRO A 36 21.09 -18.10 22.90
CA PRO A 36 19.86 -18.25 22.14
C PRO A 36 18.72 -17.51 22.87
N ILE A 37 17.94 -16.68 22.13
CA ILE A 37 16.75 -16.07 22.69
C ILE A 37 15.87 -17.22 23.17
N ALA A 38 15.43 -17.13 24.42
CA ALA A 38 14.60 -18.17 25.01
C ALA A 38 13.30 -18.29 24.19
N PRO A 39 12.81 -19.50 23.88
CA PRO A 39 11.56 -19.70 23.17
C PRO A 39 10.36 -18.91 23.74
N ILE A 40 10.39 -18.66 25.04
CA ILE A 40 9.40 -17.86 25.78
C ILE A 40 9.35 -16.41 25.24
N MET A 41 10.50 -15.78 24.97
CA MET A 41 10.55 -14.40 24.45
C MET A 41 10.02 -14.31 23.01
N VAL A 42 10.22 -15.34 22.20
CA VAL A 42 9.65 -15.41 20.84
C VAL A 42 8.11 -15.50 20.94
N GLN A 43 7.62 -16.35 21.83
CA GLN A 43 6.17 -16.49 22.01
C GLN A 43 5.52 -15.20 22.54
N GLU A 44 6.15 -14.53 23.49
CA GLU A 44 5.65 -13.25 24.02
C GLU A 44 5.55 -12.15 22.95
N THR A 45 6.51 -12.07 22.04
CA THR A 45 6.47 -11.08 20.93
C THR A 45 5.39 -11.42 19.90
N LEU A 46 5.20 -12.68 19.59
CA LEU A 46 4.11 -13.12 18.71
C LEU A 46 2.73 -12.84 19.34
N ASP A 47 2.58 -13.15 20.63
CA ASP A 47 1.35 -12.88 21.36
C ASP A 47 1.05 -11.37 21.42
N GLN A 48 2.09 -10.54 21.58
CA GLN A 48 1.93 -9.08 21.55
C GLN A 48 1.55 -8.59 20.17
N ALA A 49 2.20 -9.05 19.10
CA ALA A 49 1.85 -8.72 17.73
C ALA A 49 0.39 -9.11 17.41
N GLY A 50 -0.06 -10.26 17.92
CA GLY A 50 -1.46 -10.70 17.81
C GLY A 50 -2.43 -9.77 18.52
N LYS A 51 -2.12 -9.38 19.75
CA LYS A 51 -2.95 -8.43 20.52
C LYS A 51 -3.04 -7.06 19.83
N ASP A 52 -1.92 -6.57 19.31
CA ASP A 52 -1.88 -5.29 18.60
C ASP A 52 -2.72 -5.35 17.31
N ALA A 53 -2.60 -6.43 16.52
CA ALA A 53 -3.40 -6.63 15.32
C ALA A 53 -4.90 -6.69 15.62
N HIS A 54 -5.31 -7.44 16.65
CA HIS A 54 -6.72 -7.52 17.05
C HIS A 54 -7.26 -6.21 17.61
N ALA A 55 -6.44 -5.44 18.32
CA ALA A 55 -6.84 -4.10 18.79
C ALA A 55 -7.10 -3.15 17.62
N VAL A 56 -6.23 -3.17 16.60
CA VAL A 56 -6.42 -2.41 15.36
C VAL A 56 -7.66 -2.90 14.62
N GLU A 57 -7.84 -4.21 14.47
CA GLU A 57 -9.01 -4.81 13.84
C GLU A 57 -10.31 -4.33 14.51
N ALA A 58 -10.39 -4.40 15.84
CA ALA A 58 -11.56 -3.96 16.58
C ALA A 58 -11.89 -2.48 16.32
N ALA A 59 -10.87 -1.60 16.32
CA ALA A 59 -11.03 -0.19 16.04
C ALA A 59 -11.48 0.05 14.59
N VAL A 60 -10.91 -0.68 13.62
CA VAL A 60 -11.29 -0.60 12.21
C VAL A 60 -12.73 -1.04 12.00
N ARG A 61 -13.14 -2.19 12.56
CA ARG A 61 -14.51 -2.69 12.47
C ARG A 61 -15.52 -1.72 13.10
N ALA A 62 -15.21 -1.17 14.27
CA ALA A 62 -16.05 -0.17 14.91
C ALA A 62 -16.23 1.10 14.05
N ARG A 63 -15.15 1.54 13.40
CA ARG A 63 -15.19 2.70 12.50
C ARG A 63 -16.00 2.40 11.22
N LEU A 64 -15.81 1.22 10.62
CA LEU A 64 -16.50 0.81 9.38
C LEU A 64 -17.98 0.48 9.59
N ALA A 65 -18.35 -0.01 10.76
CA ALA A 65 -19.75 -0.34 11.07
C ALA A 65 -20.71 0.87 10.98
N ALA A 66 -20.20 2.11 11.07
CA ALA A 66 -20.95 3.35 10.92
C ALA A 66 -21.04 3.83 9.46
N GLU A 67 -20.43 3.12 8.51
CA GLU A 67 -20.32 3.54 7.11
C GLU A 67 -21.21 2.70 6.20
N ASP A 68 -21.86 3.37 5.25
CA ASP A 68 -22.67 2.72 4.22
C ASP A 68 -21.81 2.43 2.98
N ILE A 69 -20.87 1.48 3.14
CA ILE A 69 -20.01 0.94 2.09
C ILE A 69 -19.88 -0.57 2.27
N ARG A 70 -19.47 -1.27 1.22
CA ARG A 70 -19.10 -2.69 1.30
C ARG A 70 -17.68 -2.81 1.83
N TRP A 71 -17.48 -3.62 2.86
CA TRP A 71 -16.15 -3.80 3.45
C TRP A 71 -15.92 -5.18 4.05
N ALA A 72 -14.65 -5.57 4.11
CA ALA A 72 -14.16 -6.70 4.89
C ALA A 72 -12.90 -6.30 5.66
N VAL A 73 -12.58 -7.06 6.70
CA VAL A 73 -11.37 -6.86 7.52
C VAL A 73 -10.71 -8.19 7.76
N ASP A 74 -9.47 -8.30 7.36
CA ASP A 74 -8.58 -9.42 7.61
C ASP A 74 -7.47 -9.03 8.60
N THR A 75 -6.97 -10.01 9.32
CA THR A 75 -5.87 -9.85 10.27
C THR A 75 -4.77 -10.84 9.96
N ALA A 76 -3.54 -10.39 9.92
CA ALA A 76 -2.36 -11.24 9.78
C ALA A 76 -1.23 -10.80 10.71
N ILE A 77 -0.36 -11.74 11.06
CA ILE A 77 0.86 -11.48 11.82
C ILE A 77 2.03 -11.89 10.94
N ALA A 78 2.97 -10.98 10.74
CA ALA A 78 4.16 -11.27 9.95
C ALA A 78 5.38 -10.51 10.45
N GLN A 79 6.56 -11.06 10.20
CA GLN A 79 7.81 -10.33 10.31
C GLN A 79 7.95 -9.36 9.13
N LEU A 80 8.72 -8.29 9.31
CA LEU A 80 8.92 -7.27 8.29
C LEU A 80 9.36 -7.87 6.93
N GLY A 81 10.27 -8.84 6.95
CA GLY A 81 10.75 -9.53 5.76
C GLY A 81 9.77 -10.55 5.15
N ALA A 82 8.64 -10.82 5.80
CA ALA A 82 7.62 -11.79 5.35
C ALA A 82 6.34 -11.11 4.83
N PHE A 83 6.29 -9.79 4.77
CA PHE A 83 5.10 -9.06 4.28
C PHE A 83 4.73 -9.41 2.85
N GLY A 84 5.71 -9.77 1.99
CA GLY A 84 5.47 -10.24 0.63
C GLY A 84 4.43 -11.37 0.56
N GLY A 85 4.51 -12.33 1.49
CA GLY A 85 3.57 -13.44 1.56
C GLY A 85 2.14 -12.99 1.89
N GLU A 86 1.96 -12.20 2.95
CA GLU A 86 0.63 -11.82 3.44
C GLU A 86 0.01 -10.68 2.62
N VAL A 87 0.75 -9.59 2.45
CA VAL A 87 0.26 -8.43 1.69
C VAL A 87 0.11 -8.78 0.21
N GLY A 88 1.12 -9.44 -0.39
CA GLY A 88 1.10 -9.81 -1.79
C GLY A 88 -0.04 -10.78 -2.13
N ARG A 89 -0.37 -11.70 -1.22
CA ARG A 89 -1.49 -12.64 -1.40
C ARG A 89 -2.84 -11.92 -1.52
N LEU A 90 -3.10 -10.93 -0.68
CA LEU A 90 -4.35 -10.15 -0.72
C LEU A 90 -4.32 -9.12 -1.85
N ALA A 91 -3.21 -8.40 -2.01
CA ALA A 91 -3.05 -7.38 -3.03
C ALA A 91 -3.28 -7.92 -4.46
N ARG A 92 -2.94 -9.18 -4.71
CA ARG A 92 -3.13 -9.84 -6.02
C ARG A 92 -4.59 -9.84 -6.50
N PHE A 93 -5.53 -9.80 -5.59
CA PHE A 93 -6.96 -9.82 -5.88
C PHE A 93 -7.61 -8.43 -5.78
N ALA A 94 -6.82 -7.40 -5.46
CA ALA A 94 -7.28 -6.02 -5.39
C ALA A 94 -7.05 -5.30 -6.72
N ASP A 95 -8.02 -4.49 -7.15
CA ASP A 95 -7.86 -3.60 -8.30
C ASP A 95 -6.93 -2.42 -7.98
N LEU A 96 -6.86 -2.02 -6.71
CA LEU A 96 -6.02 -0.93 -6.23
C LEU A 96 -5.69 -1.13 -4.74
N VAL A 97 -4.43 -0.96 -4.38
CA VAL A 97 -3.98 -0.97 -2.99
C VAL A 97 -3.75 0.46 -2.51
N LEU A 98 -4.38 0.84 -1.39
CA LEU A 98 -4.20 2.14 -0.76
C LEU A 98 -3.16 2.01 0.35
N VAL A 99 -2.10 2.77 0.27
CA VAL A 99 -1.04 2.77 1.29
C VAL A 99 -0.74 4.19 1.76
N PRO A 100 -0.42 4.41 3.04
CA PRO A 100 0.07 5.69 3.50
C PRO A 100 1.44 5.97 2.87
N GLN A 101 1.82 7.25 2.80
CA GLN A 101 3.12 7.66 2.27
C GLN A 101 4.26 6.97 3.02
N PRO A 102 5.07 6.12 2.34
CA PRO A 102 6.05 5.26 2.99
C PRO A 102 7.36 5.97 3.33
N TYR A 103 7.56 7.18 2.81
CA TYR A 103 8.79 7.95 2.98
C TYR A 103 8.53 9.27 3.70
N GLY A 104 9.53 9.75 4.44
CA GLY A 104 9.47 11.01 5.17
C GLY A 104 9.86 10.88 6.63
N LYS A 105 9.83 12.00 7.36
CA LYS A 105 10.30 12.06 8.76
C LYS A 105 9.54 11.16 9.74
N ASN A 106 8.29 10.84 9.43
CA ASN A 106 7.40 10.06 10.30
C ASN A 106 7.01 8.71 9.69
N ALA A 107 7.64 8.31 8.59
CA ALA A 107 7.35 7.03 7.95
C ALA A 107 7.95 5.88 8.75
N ALA A 108 7.17 4.83 8.98
CA ALA A 108 7.65 3.61 9.59
C ALA A 108 8.22 2.67 8.52
N PRO A 109 9.29 1.90 8.83
CA PRO A 109 9.89 0.95 7.88
C PRO A 109 8.88 -0.04 7.28
N GLU A 110 7.85 -0.36 8.03
CA GLU A 110 6.78 -1.26 7.64
C GLU A 110 5.97 -0.73 6.43
N GLN A 111 5.84 0.60 6.30
CA GLN A 111 5.08 1.20 5.20
C GLN A 111 5.76 0.99 3.85
N GLU A 112 7.10 1.07 3.81
CA GLU A 112 7.88 0.78 2.60
C GLU A 112 7.74 -0.70 2.23
N ALA A 113 7.91 -1.62 3.18
CA ALA A 113 7.77 -3.05 2.95
C ALA A 113 6.36 -3.43 2.48
N ILE A 114 5.31 -2.79 2.98
CA ILE A 114 3.93 -3.01 2.54
C ILE A 114 3.75 -2.53 1.08
N LEU A 115 4.27 -1.35 0.73
CA LEU A 115 4.21 -0.85 -0.64
C LEU A 115 4.94 -1.78 -1.61
N GLU A 116 6.16 -2.20 -1.26
CA GLU A 116 6.95 -3.13 -2.08
C GLU A 116 6.25 -4.47 -2.25
N ALA A 117 5.69 -5.04 -1.18
CA ALA A 117 4.93 -6.27 -1.24
C ALA A 117 3.69 -6.16 -2.15
N ALA A 118 2.97 -5.05 -2.09
CA ALA A 118 1.82 -4.82 -2.96
C ALA A 118 2.24 -4.75 -4.44
N LEU A 119 3.31 -4.01 -4.75
CA LEU A 119 3.79 -3.79 -6.12
C LEU A 119 4.48 -5.02 -6.72
N PHE A 120 5.38 -5.67 -5.98
CA PHE A 120 6.26 -6.71 -6.51
C PHE A 120 5.70 -8.12 -6.31
N ASP A 121 5.17 -8.43 -5.13
CA ASP A 121 4.61 -9.75 -4.83
C ASP A 121 3.13 -9.84 -5.25
N GLY A 122 2.35 -8.79 -4.98
CA GLY A 122 0.94 -8.67 -5.38
C GLY A 122 0.76 -8.31 -6.84
N ARG A 123 1.70 -7.59 -7.45
CA ARG A 123 1.60 -6.97 -8.79
C ARG A 123 0.36 -6.09 -8.93
N ALA A 124 -0.06 -5.49 -7.84
CA ALA A 124 -1.21 -4.61 -7.78
C ALA A 124 -0.78 -3.15 -7.96
N PRO A 125 -1.58 -2.33 -8.60
CA PRO A 125 -1.35 -0.89 -8.61
C PRO A 125 -1.54 -0.34 -7.20
N ALA A 126 -0.71 0.63 -6.81
CA ALA A 126 -0.77 1.26 -5.50
C ALA A 126 -1.06 2.76 -5.61
N LEU A 127 -1.98 3.24 -4.79
CA LEU A 127 -2.23 4.66 -4.56
C LEU A 127 -1.64 5.05 -3.22
N VAL A 128 -0.58 5.84 -3.27
CA VAL A 128 0.08 6.38 -2.08
C VAL A 128 -0.65 7.62 -1.59
N LEU A 129 -1.13 7.57 -0.35
CA LEU A 129 -1.91 8.62 0.27
C LEU A 129 -1.01 9.55 1.08
N PRO A 130 -1.02 10.88 0.83
CA PRO A 130 -0.27 11.83 1.64
C PRO A 130 -0.72 11.81 3.11
N ALA A 131 0.24 11.89 4.02
CA ALA A 131 -0.04 11.85 5.47
C ALA A 131 -0.77 13.09 5.98
N ASP A 132 -0.57 14.23 5.33
CA ASP A 132 -1.09 15.54 5.72
C ASP A 132 -2.43 15.91 5.08
N GLN A 133 -2.93 15.11 4.15
CA GLN A 133 -4.18 15.37 3.42
C GLN A 133 -5.11 14.14 3.38
N PRO A 134 -5.54 13.60 4.51
CA PRO A 134 -6.30 12.34 4.56
C PRO A 134 -7.69 12.43 3.88
N ASN A 135 -8.22 13.64 3.68
CA ASN A 135 -9.54 13.87 3.08
C ASN A 135 -9.45 14.54 1.70
N ALA A 136 -8.30 14.54 1.06
CA ALA A 136 -8.14 15.15 -0.25
C ALA A 136 -8.98 14.42 -1.32
N THR A 137 -9.58 15.18 -2.20
CA THR A 137 -10.22 14.64 -3.39
C THR A 137 -9.14 14.45 -4.46
N TYR A 138 -8.82 13.20 -4.76
CA TYR A 138 -7.80 12.84 -5.75
C TYR A 138 -8.39 12.76 -7.16
N GLY A 139 -7.52 12.93 -8.18
CA GLY A 139 -7.86 12.64 -9.56
C GLY A 139 -8.50 13.79 -10.36
N LYS A 140 -8.73 14.99 -9.79
CA LYS A 140 -9.23 16.14 -10.58
C LYS A 140 -8.16 16.70 -11.52
N ARG A 141 -6.94 16.80 -11.06
CA ARG A 141 -5.77 17.18 -11.87
C ARG A 141 -4.73 16.11 -11.71
N VAL A 142 -4.29 15.52 -12.80
CA VAL A 142 -3.36 14.40 -12.81
C VAL A 142 -2.15 14.75 -13.67
N VAL A 143 -0.97 14.42 -13.19
CA VAL A 143 0.25 14.46 -13.97
C VAL A 143 0.73 13.04 -14.20
N ILE A 144 0.89 12.65 -15.45
CA ILE A 144 1.50 11.39 -15.85
C ILE A 144 2.99 11.62 -16.00
N ALA A 145 3.82 10.99 -15.17
CA ALA A 145 5.26 10.95 -15.36
C ALA A 145 5.59 9.87 -16.40
N TRP A 146 5.97 10.30 -17.59
CA TRP A 146 6.18 9.40 -18.72
C TRP A 146 7.66 9.27 -19.09
N ASN A 147 8.14 8.03 -19.17
CA ASN A 147 9.52 7.68 -19.53
C ASN A 147 9.62 6.53 -20.54
N GLN A 148 8.52 6.16 -21.19
CA GLN A 148 8.40 5.05 -22.14
C GLN A 148 8.65 3.66 -21.54
N SER A 149 8.64 3.50 -20.23
CA SER A 149 8.82 2.19 -19.57
C SER A 149 7.52 1.37 -19.51
N ASP A 150 7.67 0.06 -19.34
CA ASP A 150 6.53 -0.84 -19.14
C ASP A 150 5.80 -0.53 -17.84
N GLU A 151 6.51 -0.09 -16.81
CA GLU A 151 5.95 0.31 -15.51
C GLU A 151 5.10 1.56 -15.64
N ALA A 152 5.57 2.57 -16.37
CA ALA A 152 4.79 3.78 -16.64
C ALA A 152 3.52 3.44 -17.43
N MET A 153 3.62 2.57 -18.42
CA MET A 153 2.47 2.10 -19.19
C MET A 153 1.48 1.29 -18.32
N ALA A 154 1.99 0.43 -17.43
CA ALA A 154 1.16 -0.33 -16.51
C ALA A 154 0.42 0.59 -15.53
N ALA A 155 1.13 1.59 -14.98
CA ALA A 155 0.53 2.59 -14.08
C ALA A 155 -0.57 3.39 -14.78
N ILE A 156 -0.35 3.85 -16.01
CA ILE A 156 -1.36 4.58 -16.80
C ILE A 156 -2.59 3.71 -17.04
N ARG A 157 -2.41 2.46 -17.44
CA ARG A 157 -3.53 1.54 -17.68
C ARG A 157 -4.36 1.29 -16.43
N ALA A 158 -3.70 1.11 -15.30
CA ALA A 158 -4.37 0.94 -14.01
C ALA A 158 -5.09 2.22 -13.56
N ALA A 159 -4.53 3.39 -13.86
CA ALA A 159 -5.13 4.69 -13.52
C ALA A 159 -6.24 5.14 -14.48
N LEU A 160 -6.51 4.44 -15.59
CA LEU A 160 -7.50 4.87 -16.59
C LEU A 160 -8.88 5.24 -16.01
N PRO A 161 -9.45 4.55 -15.03
CA PRO A 161 -10.72 4.96 -14.43
C PRO A 161 -10.65 6.38 -13.83
N LEU A 162 -9.56 6.70 -13.14
CA LEU A 162 -9.31 8.02 -12.55
C LEU A 162 -9.02 9.08 -13.63
N LEU A 163 -8.20 8.73 -14.61
CA LEU A 163 -7.82 9.64 -15.71
C LEU A 163 -9.04 10.07 -16.53
N LYS A 164 -10.00 9.17 -16.77
CA LYS A 164 -11.23 9.48 -17.52
C LYS A 164 -12.15 10.47 -16.81
N THR A 165 -12.05 10.59 -15.50
CA THR A 165 -12.85 11.50 -14.68
C THR A 165 -12.10 12.77 -14.30
N ALA A 166 -10.82 12.87 -14.65
CA ALA A 166 -10.00 14.04 -14.40
C ALA A 166 -10.45 15.24 -15.23
N SER A 167 -10.36 16.43 -14.64
CA SER A 167 -10.62 17.70 -15.34
C SER A 167 -9.43 18.13 -16.21
N LEU A 168 -8.23 17.68 -15.83
CA LEU A 168 -6.98 17.96 -16.54
C LEU A 168 -6.01 16.80 -16.34
N VAL A 169 -5.40 16.36 -17.43
CA VAL A 169 -4.32 15.38 -17.42
C VAL A 169 -3.14 15.97 -18.19
N ASP A 170 -2.04 16.20 -17.48
CA ASP A 170 -0.77 16.64 -18.06
C ASP A 170 0.17 15.44 -18.21
N VAL A 171 0.95 15.38 -19.29
CA VAL A 171 2.01 14.40 -19.46
C VAL A 171 3.35 15.09 -19.30
N ALA A 172 4.11 14.68 -18.27
CA ALA A 172 5.44 15.20 -18.00
C ALA A 172 6.50 14.22 -18.51
N VAL A 173 7.37 14.67 -19.40
CA VAL A 173 8.52 13.91 -19.91
C VAL A 173 9.78 14.61 -19.43
N ILE A 174 10.57 13.92 -18.61
CA ILE A 174 11.85 14.42 -18.11
C ILE A 174 12.98 13.62 -18.77
N ALA A 175 13.89 14.31 -19.48
CA ALA A 175 14.98 13.68 -20.21
C ALA A 175 14.47 12.55 -21.14
N PRO A 176 13.76 12.90 -22.22
CA PRO A 176 13.24 11.91 -23.16
C PRO A 176 14.38 11.03 -23.69
N PRO A 177 14.13 9.73 -23.92
CA PRO A 177 15.15 8.82 -24.40
C PRO A 177 15.71 9.30 -25.74
N SER A 178 17.03 9.32 -25.87
CA SER A 178 17.78 9.81 -27.03
C SER A 178 17.73 8.88 -28.26
N HIS A 179 16.97 7.78 -28.19
CA HIS A 179 17.00 6.72 -29.20
C HIS A 179 15.64 6.58 -29.88
N GLY A 180 15.61 6.96 -31.15
CA GLY A 180 14.44 6.82 -32.01
C GLY A 180 13.53 8.03 -32.08
N PRO A 181 12.49 8.01 -32.94
CA PRO A 181 11.51 9.06 -33.00
C PRO A 181 10.79 9.19 -31.67
N GLU A 182 10.68 10.41 -31.17
CA GLU A 182 9.99 10.68 -29.93
C GLU A 182 8.50 10.34 -30.08
N ARG A 183 8.10 9.22 -29.50
CA ARG A 183 6.72 8.76 -29.49
C ARG A 183 5.86 9.41 -28.41
N SER A 184 6.47 10.33 -27.65
CA SER A 184 5.80 11.07 -26.56
C SER A 184 5.17 12.36 -27.04
N ASP A 185 5.47 12.81 -28.25
CA ASP A 185 4.87 13.99 -28.85
C ASP A 185 3.51 13.61 -29.45
N PRO A 186 2.40 14.14 -28.91
CA PRO A 186 1.06 13.85 -29.44
C PRO A 186 0.74 14.51 -30.78
N GLY A 187 1.67 15.33 -31.37
CA GLY A 187 1.47 16.08 -32.62
C GLY A 187 0.76 17.40 -32.37
#